data_d8fa5b7be6993a8e587b0ec9775c96c7
#
_entry.id   d8fa5b7be6993a8e587b0ec9775c96c7
#
_cell.length_a   1.000
_cell.length_b   1.000
_cell.length_c   1.000
_cell.angle_alpha   90.00
_cell.angle_beta   90.00
_cell.angle_gamma   90.00
#
_symmetry.space_group_name_H-M   'P 1'
#
loop_
_entity.id
_entity.type
_entity.pdbx_description
1 polymer ?
#
loop_
_entity_poly.entity_id
_entity_poly.type
_entity_poly.pdbx_seq_one_letter_code
_entity_poly.pdbx_strand_id
1 'polypeptide(L)'
;MLIDGDPGPSALRTDPHPDYNPRMGSTALEITPTLSIPDDELVERFVRASGASGQNVNKVATAVELRFDVAGSPSLPDALRERLLSRRDRRLTDEGVLVIDAQRFRTQDRNRQDARERLAALIAAALVVPKKRIATKPSRAAKARRLDAKRGRSEVKRGRSQKNQWE
;
A
#
# COMPACT_ATOMS: atom_id res chain seq x y z
N MET A 1 -58.22 8.78 -22.64
CA MET A 1 -57.81 7.49 -22.08
C MET A 1 -56.29 7.48 -22.11
N LEU A 2 -55.74 7.79 -20.96
CA LEU A 2 -54.30 8.00 -20.72
C LEU A 2 -53.59 6.66 -20.60
N ILE A 3 -52.43 6.55 -21.21
CA ILE A 3 -51.52 5.45 -21.00
C ILE A 3 -50.17 6.04 -20.51
N ASP A 4 -49.91 5.69 -19.27
CA ASP A 4 -48.70 6.02 -18.55
C ASP A 4 -47.48 5.44 -19.25
N GLY A 5 -46.51 6.32 -19.55
CA GLY A 5 -45.17 5.95 -19.97
C GLY A 5 -44.25 5.84 -18.74
N ASP A 6 -43.85 4.62 -18.45
CA ASP A 6 -42.84 4.28 -17.47
C ASP A 6 -41.46 4.91 -17.84
N PRO A 7 -40.82 5.73 -17.00
CA PRO A 7 -39.46 6.16 -17.23
C PRO A 7 -38.50 5.06 -16.82
N GLY A 8 -37.94 4.36 -17.79
CA GLY A 8 -36.88 3.37 -17.59
C GLY A 8 -35.68 3.94 -16.87
N PRO A 9 -34.83 3.04 -16.26
CA PRO A 9 -33.77 3.42 -15.34
C PRO A 9 -32.68 4.28 -16.01
N SER A 10 -32.45 5.43 -15.41
CA SER A 10 -31.39 6.37 -15.75
C SER A 10 -30.03 5.68 -15.74
N ALA A 11 -29.50 5.40 -16.93
CA ALA A 11 -28.12 5.00 -17.10
C ALA A 11 -27.22 6.14 -16.62
N LEU A 12 -26.51 5.89 -15.53
CA LEU A 12 -25.40 6.72 -15.05
C LEU A 12 -24.39 6.87 -16.20
N ARG A 13 -24.44 8.02 -16.85
CA ARG A 13 -23.38 8.45 -17.77
C ARG A 13 -22.14 8.68 -16.92
N THR A 14 -21.21 7.72 -16.94
CA THR A 14 -19.84 7.95 -16.58
C THR A 14 -19.22 8.82 -17.67
N ASP A 15 -19.16 10.12 -17.41
CA ASP A 15 -18.44 11.04 -18.27
C ASP A 15 -16.97 10.63 -18.30
N PRO A 16 -16.37 10.41 -19.48
CA PRO A 16 -14.96 10.14 -19.58
C PRO A 16 -14.20 11.41 -19.18
N HIS A 17 -13.38 11.29 -18.12
CA HIS A 17 -12.51 12.36 -17.65
C HIS A 17 -11.59 12.79 -18.80
N PRO A 18 -11.42 14.11 -19.09
CA PRO A 18 -10.75 14.64 -20.27
C PRO A 18 -9.25 14.31 -20.38
N ASP A 19 -8.64 13.73 -19.36
CA ASP A 19 -7.19 13.43 -19.31
C ASP A 19 -6.87 11.94 -19.53
N TYR A 20 -7.83 11.13 -19.96
CA TYR A 20 -7.58 9.73 -20.31
C TYR A 20 -7.05 9.63 -21.74
N ASN A 21 -5.74 9.40 -21.89
CA ASN A 21 -5.11 9.09 -23.19
C ASN A 21 -4.82 7.59 -23.29
N PRO A 22 -5.61 6.81 -24.07
CA PRO A 22 -5.46 5.36 -24.15
C PRO A 22 -4.42 4.88 -25.19
N ARG A 23 -3.53 5.76 -25.66
CA ARG A 23 -2.61 5.38 -26.75
C ARG A 23 -1.15 5.66 -26.41
N MET A 24 -0.52 4.68 -25.76
CA MET A 24 0.89 4.34 -26.01
C MET A 24 1.13 2.90 -25.59
N GLY A 25 1.45 2.04 -26.58
CA GLY A 25 2.02 0.71 -26.48
C GLY A 25 1.51 -0.15 -25.32
N SER A 26 0.68 -1.13 -25.62
CA SER A 26 0.27 -2.19 -24.67
C SER A 26 1.50 -2.91 -24.12
N THR A 27 2.12 -2.30 -23.12
CA THR A 27 3.24 -2.90 -22.41
C THR A 27 2.71 -3.33 -21.05
N ALA A 28 2.33 -4.61 -20.96
CA ALA A 28 1.92 -5.19 -19.68
C ALA A 28 3.01 -5.00 -18.63
N LEU A 29 2.62 -4.71 -17.40
CA LEU A 29 3.53 -4.66 -16.27
C LEU A 29 3.94 -6.08 -15.88
N GLU A 30 5.15 -6.48 -16.23
CA GLU A 30 5.71 -7.76 -15.85
C GLU A 30 6.08 -7.79 -14.38
N ILE A 31 5.49 -8.72 -13.62
CA ILE A 31 5.78 -8.95 -12.20
C ILE A 31 6.76 -10.12 -12.05
N THR A 32 6.46 -11.20 -12.77
CA THR A 32 7.27 -12.41 -12.89
C THR A 32 7.11 -12.95 -14.30
N PRO A 33 7.95 -13.89 -14.76
CA PRO A 33 7.81 -14.50 -16.09
C PRO A 33 6.42 -15.13 -16.35
N THR A 34 5.67 -15.43 -15.28
CA THR A 34 4.34 -16.08 -15.34
C THR A 34 3.19 -15.16 -14.95
N LEU A 35 3.47 -13.95 -14.47
CA LEU A 35 2.46 -13.00 -14.02
C LEU A 35 2.75 -11.63 -14.60
N SER A 36 1.84 -11.13 -15.40
CA SER A 36 1.84 -9.76 -15.92
C SER A 36 0.47 -9.11 -15.74
N ILE A 37 0.45 -7.81 -15.56
CA ILE A 37 -0.77 -7.02 -15.44
C ILE A 37 -0.89 -6.15 -16.69
N PRO A 38 -1.98 -6.28 -17.46
CA PRO A 38 -2.22 -5.43 -18.63
C PRO A 38 -2.40 -3.97 -18.23
N ASP A 39 -2.05 -3.05 -19.13
CA ASP A 39 -2.16 -1.61 -18.88
C ASP A 39 -3.60 -1.12 -18.71
N ASP A 40 -4.59 -1.83 -19.23
CA ASP A 40 -6.02 -1.53 -19.06
C ASP A 40 -6.54 -1.75 -17.63
N GLU A 41 -5.85 -2.55 -16.82
CA GLU A 41 -6.11 -2.69 -15.38
C GLU A 41 -5.44 -1.58 -14.53
N LEU A 42 -4.60 -0.75 -15.14
CA LEU A 42 -3.84 0.31 -14.48
C LEU A 42 -4.44 1.69 -14.81
N VAL A 43 -4.92 2.39 -13.80
CA VAL A 43 -5.43 3.75 -13.95
C VAL A 43 -4.38 4.75 -13.47
N GLU A 44 -3.85 5.55 -14.38
CA GLU A 44 -2.88 6.60 -14.08
C GLU A 44 -3.56 7.97 -14.04
N ARG A 45 -3.35 8.72 -12.96
CA ARG A 45 -3.78 10.10 -12.82
C ARG A 45 -2.58 11.01 -12.65
N PHE A 46 -2.61 12.14 -13.33
CA PHE A 46 -1.54 13.14 -13.24
C PHE A 46 -1.99 14.24 -12.28
N VAL A 47 -1.24 14.38 -11.19
CA VAL A 47 -1.53 15.34 -10.13
C VAL A 47 -0.38 16.33 -9.98
N ARG A 48 -0.69 17.52 -9.46
CA ARG A 48 0.37 18.49 -9.13
C ARG A 48 1.18 17.94 -7.98
N ALA A 49 2.51 17.96 -8.14
CA ALA A 49 3.40 17.55 -7.08
C ALA A 49 3.24 18.48 -5.86
N SER A 50 2.93 17.90 -4.70
CA SER A 50 2.91 18.62 -3.43
C SER A 50 4.33 18.59 -2.84
N GLY A 51 5.05 19.72 -2.85
CA GLY A 51 6.40 19.79 -2.27
C GLY A 51 6.83 21.23 -2.04
N ALA A 52 7.72 21.44 -1.04
CA ALA A 52 8.28 22.73 -0.73
C ALA A 52 9.08 23.27 -1.91
N SER A 53 8.56 24.37 -2.47
CA SER A 53 9.23 25.40 -3.24
C SER A 53 9.97 25.08 -4.54
N GLY A 54 9.48 25.74 -5.54
CA GLY A 54 10.12 26.11 -6.80
C GLY A 54 9.05 26.65 -7.73
N GLN A 55 9.27 27.76 -8.38
CA GLN A 55 8.26 28.42 -9.25
C GLN A 55 7.72 27.51 -10.37
N ASN A 56 8.41 26.41 -10.70
CA ASN A 56 7.98 25.42 -11.69
C ASN A 56 7.07 24.31 -11.14
N VAL A 57 7.06 24.06 -9.83
CA VAL A 57 6.26 22.98 -9.21
C VAL A 57 4.75 23.25 -9.33
N ASN A 58 4.36 24.52 -9.37
CA ASN A 58 2.96 24.93 -9.44
C ASN A 58 2.34 24.91 -10.86
N LYS A 59 3.14 24.70 -11.91
CA LYS A 59 2.67 24.82 -13.30
C LYS A 59 2.57 23.49 -14.04
N VAL A 60 3.23 22.42 -13.57
CA VAL A 60 3.27 21.15 -14.29
C VAL A 60 2.84 19.99 -13.37
N ALA A 61 1.85 19.22 -13.80
CA ALA A 61 1.39 18.00 -13.12
C ALA A 61 2.38 16.86 -13.39
N THR A 62 3.50 16.80 -12.66
CA THR A 62 4.53 15.78 -12.83
C THR A 62 4.36 14.58 -11.90
N ALA A 63 3.56 14.70 -10.84
CA ALA A 63 3.27 13.59 -9.97
C ALA A 63 2.26 12.63 -10.63
N VAL A 64 2.43 11.34 -10.38
CA VAL A 64 1.60 10.26 -10.91
C VAL A 64 0.98 9.51 -9.75
N GLU A 65 -0.34 9.42 -9.73
CA GLU A 65 -1.12 8.53 -8.89
C GLU A 65 -1.50 7.31 -9.73
N LEU A 66 -0.94 6.16 -9.41
CA LEU A 66 -1.25 4.88 -10.05
C LEU A 66 -2.25 4.12 -9.18
N ARG A 67 -3.38 3.73 -9.77
CA ARG A 67 -4.44 2.96 -9.13
C ARG A 67 -4.55 1.59 -9.79
N PHE A 68 -4.64 0.57 -8.98
CA PHE A 68 -4.83 -0.81 -9.40
C PHE A 68 -5.91 -1.47 -8.55
N ASP A 69 -6.97 -1.95 -9.20
CA ASP A 69 -8.06 -2.66 -8.53
C ASP A 69 -7.65 -4.11 -8.26
N VAL A 70 -7.18 -4.37 -7.04
CA VAL A 70 -6.79 -5.70 -6.58
C VAL A 70 -8.00 -6.62 -6.46
N ALA A 71 -9.16 -6.10 -6.04
CA ALA A 71 -10.35 -6.89 -5.83
C ALA A 71 -10.96 -7.38 -7.14
N GLY A 72 -11.01 -6.50 -8.15
CA GLY A 72 -11.62 -6.78 -9.45
C GLY A 72 -10.66 -7.32 -10.53
N SER A 73 -9.35 -7.36 -10.29
CA SER A 73 -8.36 -7.75 -11.30
C SER A 73 -8.50 -9.21 -11.74
N PRO A 74 -8.76 -9.50 -13.03
CA PRO A 74 -8.78 -10.86 -13.56
C PRO A 74 -7.37 -11.46 -13.70
N SER A 75 -6.33 -10.61 -13.78
CA SER A 75 -4.93 -11.04 -13.95
C SER A 75 -4.32 -11.60 -12.66
N LEU A 76 -4.92 -11.34 -11.48
CA LEU A 76 -4.41 -11.84 -10.22
C LEU A 76 -5.01 -13.22 -9.87
N PRO A 77 -4.15 -14.22 -9.55
CA PRO A 77 -4.61 -15.47 -8.94
C PRO A 77 -5.33 -15.21 -7.61
N ASP A 78 -6.41 -15.97 -7.31
CA ASP A 78 -7.24 -15.77 -6.13
C ASP A 78 -6.44 -15.78 -4.82
N ALA A 79 -5.53 -16.72 -4.66
CA ALA A 79 -4.66 -16.82 -3.47
C ALA A 79 -3.75 -15.59 -3.29
N LEU A 80 -3.35 -14.92 -4.37
CA LEU A 80 -2.56 -13.69 -4.33
C LEU A 80 -3.45 -12.50 -4.01
N ARG A 81 -4.64 -12.43 -4.62
CA ARG A 81 -5.65 -11.41 -4.35
C ARG A 81 -6.03 -11.39 -2.87
N GLU A 82 -6.41 -12.52 -2.29
CA GLU A 82 -6.73 -12.63 -0.86
C GLU A 82 -5.58 -12.19 0.04
N ARG A 83 -4.35 -12.54 -0.33
CA ARG A 83 -3.16 -12.18 0.42
C ARG A 83 -2.86 -10.68 0.36
N LEU A 84 -3.08 -10.04 -0.78
CA LEU A 84 -2.94 -8.59 -0.92
C LEU A 84 -4.03 -7.87 -0.11
N LEU A 85 -5.28 -8.29 -0.21
CA LEU A 85 -6.41 -7.71 0.52
C LEU A 85 -6.30 -7.89 2.05
N SER A 86 -5.72 -9.00 2.50
CA SER A 86 -5.51 -9.26 3.93
C SER A 86 -4.36 -8.44 4.56
N ARG A 87 -3.51 -7.81 3.75
CA ARG A 87 -2.41 -6.97 4.26
C ARG A 87 -2.96 -5.64 4.76
N ARG A 88 -2.52 -5.21 5.95
CA ARG A 88 -2.74 -3.85 6.44
C ARG A 88 -1.74 -2.91 5.78
N ASP A 89 -2.03 -2.48 4.56
CA ASP A 89 -1.23 -1.51 3.82
C ASP A 89 -2.01 -0.21 3.66
N ARG A 90 -1.38 0.92 3.98
CA ARG A 90 -2.03 2.25 3.87
C ARG A 90 -2.37 2.64 2.43
N ARG A 91 -1.76 1.99 1.47
CA ARG A 91 -2.00 2.21 0.04
C ARG A 91 -3.21 1.44 -0.47
N LEU A 92 -3.70 0.48 0.29
CA LEU A 92 -4.91 -0.27 -0.04
C LEU A 92 -6.12 0.43 0.56
N THR A 93 -7.08 0.78 -0.29
CA THR A 93 -8.37 1.34 0.14
C THR A 93 -9.29 0.25 0.67
N ASP A 94 -10.33 0.64 1.39
CA ASP A 94 -11.36 -0.30 1.89
C ASP A 94 -12.12 -1.00 0.74
N GLU A 95 -12.12 -0.38 -0.45
CA GLU A 95 -12.71 -0.94 -1.68
C GLU A 95 -11.82 -1.98 -2.37
N GLY A 96 -10.59 -2.18 -1.88
CA GLY A 96 -9.62 -3.11 -2.46
C GLY A 96 -8.79 -2.52 -3.61
N VAL A 97 -8.77 -1.20 -3.75
CA VAL A 97 -7.93 -0.50 -4.74
C VAL A 97 -6.59 -0.12 -4.12
N LEU A 98 -5.51 -0.49 -4.78
CA LEU A 98 -4.15 -0.11 -4.39
C LEU A 98 -3.77 1.21 -5.06
N VAL A 99 -3.40 2.21 -4.27
CA VAL A 99 -3.04 3.57 -4.72
C VAL A 99 -1.56 3.82 -4.45
N ILE A 100 -0.81 4.20 -5.48
CA ILE A 100 0.63 4.49 -5.39
C ILE A 100 0.90 5.89 -5.93
N ASP A 101 1.37 6.77 -5.05
CA ASP A 101 1.80 8.12 -5.41
C ASP A 101 3.28 8.14 -5.73
N ALA A 102 3.64 8.62 -6.91
CA ALA A 102 5.01 8.82 -7.37
C ALA A 102 5.24 10.28 -7.75
N GLN A 103 6.06 10.95 -6.97
CA GLN A 103 6.45 12.36 -7.18
C GLN A 103 7.95 12.62 -6.97
N ARG A 104 8.75 11.55 -7.00
CA ARG A 104 10.16 11.58 -6.65
C ARG A 104 11.01 12.25 -7.72
N PHE A 105 10.60 12.14 -8.98
CA PHE A 105 11.34 12.62 -10.12
C PHE A 105 10.74 13.90 -10.71
N ARG A 106 11.56 14.64 -11.48
CA ARG A 106 11.13 15.88 -12.13
C ARG A 106 10.26 15.68 -13.36
N THR A 107 10.32 14.51 -13.97
CA THR A 107 9.57 14.18 -15.20
C THR A 107 8.45 13.22 -14.90
N GLN A 108 7.33 13.41 -15.56
CA GLN A 108 6.14 12.57 -15.46
C GLN A 108 6.44 11.11 -15.83
N ASP A 109 7.19 10.87 -16.92
CA ASP A 109 7.53 9.52 -17.36
C ASP A 109 8.34 8.74 -16.34
N ARG A 110 9.31 9.40 -15.67
CA ARG A 110 10.07 8.76 -14.60
C ARG A 110 9.21 8.46 -13.37
N ASN A 111 8.26 9.32 -13.04
CA ASN A 111 7.33 9.07 -11.95
C ASN A 111 6.36 7.94 -12.29
N ARG A 112 5.91 7.86 -13.55
CA ARG A 112 5.10 6.72 -14.06
C ARG A 112 5.86 5.41 -13.89
N GLN A 113 7.09 5.37 -14.35
CA GLN A 113 7.92 4.18 -14.21
C GLN A 113 8.17 3.81 -12.74
N ASP A 114 8.48 4.78 -11.88
CA ASP A 114 8.66 4.55 -10.42
C ASP A 114 7.37 4.01 -9.77
N ALA A 115 6.19 4.49 -10.16
CA ALA A 115 4.91 3.97 -9.67
C ALA A 115 4.71 2.50 -10.08
N ARG A 116 4.97 2.17 -11.35
CA ARG A 116 4.87 0.82 -11.89
C ARG A 116 5.86 -0.15 -11.25
N GLU A 117 7.11 0.27 -11.06
CA GLU A 117 8.13 -0.53 -10.38
C GLU A 117 7.75 -0.81 -8.93
N ARG A 118 7.18 0.17 -8.22
CA ARG A 118 6.70 -0.01 -6.84
C ARG A 118 5.51 -0.96 -6.78
N LEU A 119 4.59 -0.89 -7.73
CA LEU A 119 3.47 -1.82 -7.83
C LEU A 119 4.00 -3.24 -8.07
N ALA A 120 4.90 -3.42 -9.04
CA ALA A 120 5.50 -4.71 -9.34
C ALA A 120 6.22 -5.30 -8.11
N ALA A 121 7.04 -4.52 -7.43
CA ALA A 121 7.75 -4.94 -6.22
C ALA A 121 6.79 -5.34 -5.09
N LEU A 122 5.67 -4.63 -4.92
CA LEU A 122 4.66 -4.93 -3.91
C LEU A 122 3.97 -6.26 -4.18
N ILE A 123 3.56 -6.49 -5.43
CA ILE A 123 2.91 -7.74 -5.85
C ILE A 123 3.91 -8.90 -5.77
N ALA A 124 5.14 -8.71 -6.25
CA ALA A 124 6.21 -9.72 -6.14
C ALA A 124 6.50 -10.12 -4.68
N ALA A 125 6.53 -9.14 -3.77
CA ALA A 125 6.67 -9.41 -2.33
C ALA A 125 5.47 -10.15 -1.74
N ALA A 126 4.28 -10.04 -2.31
CA ALA A 126 3.09 -10.78 -1.90
C ALA A 126 3.06 -12.22 -2.45
N LEU A 127 3.78 -12.52 -3.54
CA LEU A 127 3.95 -13.89 -4.03
C LEU A 127 4.72 -14.78 -3.06
N VAL A 128 5.67 -14.18 -2.30
CA VAL A 128 6.45 -14.93 -1.31
C VAL A 128 5.56 -15.24 -0.11
N VAL A 129 5.27 -16.55 0.09
CA VAL A 129 4.53 -17.01 1.26
C VAL A 129 5.45 -16.98 2.49
N PRO A 130 5.15 -16.15 3.50
CA PRO A 130 6.01 -16.11 4.68
C PRO A 130 5.93 -17.42 5.45
N LYS A 131 7.09 -17.99 5.78
CA LYS A 131 7.15 -19.18 6.63
C LYS A 131 6.55 -18.86 8.00
N LYS A 132 5.60 -19.69 8.46
CA LYS A 132 4.98 -19.54 9.78
C LYS A 132 6.05 -19.55 10.86
N ARG A 133 6.14 -18.46 11.62
CA ARG A 133 7.09 -18.35 12.71
C ARG A 133 6.62 -19.23 13.88
N ILE A 134 7.42 -20.24 14.20
CA ILE A 134 7.17 -21.10 15.37
C ILE A 134 7.60 -20.32 16.61
N ALA A 135 6.70 -20.18 17.60
CA ALA A 135 7.00 -19.53 18.86
C ALA A 135 8.06 -20.35 19.63
N THR A 136 9.18 -19.73 19.95
CA THR A 136 10.25 -20.35 20.73
C THR A 136 10.08 -20.02 22.21
N LYS A 137 10.26 -21.01 23.09
CA LYS A 137 10.29 -20.78 24.55
C LYS A 137 11.61 -20.11 24.95
N PRO A 138 11.60 -19.14 25.89
CA PRO A 138 12.83 -18.56 26.40
C PRO A 138 13.75 -19.63 27.01
N SER A 139 15.04 -19.55 26.74
CA SER A 139 16.04 -20.47 27.30
C SER A 139 16.11 -20.38 28.84
N ARG A 140 16.60 -21.44 29.51
CA ARG A 140 16.81 -21.43 30.96
C ARG A 140 17.72 -20.27 31.39
N ALA A 141 18.79 -20.02 30.63
CA ALA A 141 19.69 -18.89 30.88
C ALA A 141 19.04 -17.52 30.73
N ALA A 142 18.10 -17.34 29.76
CA ALA A 142 17.33 -16.10 29.63
C ALA A 142 16.38 -15.90 30.81
N LYS A 143 15.76 -16.97 31.32
CA LYS A 143 14.88 -16.90 32.52
C LYS A 143 15.70 -16.56 33.77
N ALA A 144 16.88 -17.19 33.95
CA ALA A 144 17.75 -16.90 35.08
C ALA A 144 18.19 -15.43 35.06
N ARG A 145 18.73 -14.93 33.95
CA ARG A 145 19.13 -13.51 33.81
C ARG A 145 17.99 -12.54 34.10
N ARG A 146 16.76 -12.85 33.66
CA ARG A 146 15.59 -12.03 33.95
C ARG A 146 15.25 -12.00 35.45
N LEU A 147 15.35 -13.16 36.14
CA LEU A 147 15.12 -13.26 37.58
C LEU A 147 16.19 -12.49 38.37
N ASP A 148 17.47 -12.63 38.01
CA ASP A 148 18.56 -11.92 38.65
C ASP A 148 18.44 -10.41 38.47
N ALA A 149 18.13 -9.96 37.27
CA ALA A 149 17.85 -8.54 37.00
C ALA A 149 16.62 -8.02 37.79
N LYS A 150 15.61 -8.86 38.02
CA LYS A 150 14.44 -8.51 38.83
C LYS A 150 14.82 -8.40 40.33
N ARG A 151 15.65 -9.36 40.84
CA ARG A 151 16.14 -9.35 42.21
C ARG A 151 16.98 -8.10 42.48
N GLY A 152 17.97 -7.81 41.63
CA GLY A 152 18.80 -6.61 41.79
C GLY A 152 18.00 -5.30 41.80
N ARG A 153 16.98 -5.17 40.91
CA ARG A 153 16.08 -4.00 40.95
C ARG A 153 15.26 -3.93 42.21
N SER A 154 14.83 -5.08 42.76
CA SER A 154 14.08 -5.15 44.01
C SER A 154 14.94 -4.72 45.21
N GLU A 155 16.21 -5.13 45.25
CA GLU A 155 17.17 -4.75 46.29
C GLU A 155 17.44 -3.23 46.29
N VAL A 156 17.72 -2.68 45.10
CA VAL A 156 17.90 -1.23 44.91
C VAL A 156 16.65 -0.45 45.41
N LYS A 157 15.44 -0.94 45.02
CA LYS A 157 14.19 -0.29 45.46
C LYS A 157 14.01 -0.36 46.98
N ARG A 158 14.33 -1.51 47.59
CA ARG A 158 14.27 -1.71 49.06
C ARG A 158 15.23 -0.80 49.77
N GLY A 159 16.48 -0.68 49.28
CA GLY A 159 17.46 0.23 49.87
C GLY A 159 17.05 1.71 49.82
N ARG A 160 16.35 2.13 48.73
CA ARG A 160 15.84 3.48 48.61
C ARG A 160 14.70 3.75 49.60
N SER A 161 13.79 2.80 49.82
CA SER A 161 12.67 2.97 50.77
C SER A 161 13.13 2.96 52.25
N GLN A 162 14.20 2.26 52.59
CA GLN A 162 14.76 2.30 53.94
C GLN A 162 15.46 3.64 54.26
N LYS A 163 16.06 4.29 53.26
CA LYS A 163 16.72 5.59 53.47
C LYS A 163 15.75 6.73 53.81
N ASN A 164 14.50 6.63 53.33
CA ASN A 164 13.47 7.64 53.60
C ASN A 164 12.75 7.47 54.96
N GLN A 165 13.12 6.47 55.77
CA GLN A 165 12.52 6.28 57.13
C GLN A 165 13.36 6.92 58.22
N TRP A 166 14.48 7.58 57.91
CA TRP A 166 15.36 8.19 58.89
C TRP A 166 15.47 9.72 58.76
N GLU A 167 14.62 10.36 57.96
CA GLU A 167 14.36 11.79 57.90
C GLU A 167 12.95 12.09 58.45
#